data_29a28a4cd0bf50714acb19bdd7998a8d
#
_entry.id   29a28a4cd0bf50714acb19bdd7998a8d
#
_cell.length_a   1.000
_cell.length_b   1.000
_cell.length_c   1.000
_cell.angle_alpha   90.00
_cell.angle_beta   90.00
_cell.angle_gamma   90.00
#
_symmetry.space_group_name_H-M   'P 1'
#
loop_
_entity.id
_entity.type
_entity.pdbx_description
1 polymer ?
#
loop_
_entity_poly.entity_id
_entity_poly.type
_entity_poly.pdbx_seq_one_letter_code
_entity_poly.pdbx_strand_id
1 'polypeptide(L)'
;MFRKAVEADVPVLEKILTEAWRQTYQKLYTTAYIERVIEEFYNPPRLIDEVTHFSKDWSGYYVYEVEDKIVGCIGGGIEAQGVGSVYVLYLDPTEKRKGYGSQLLNHFTMIQKQTEGISTQTVSVAEHNQMGLPFYYKMGFVEKMKQKSRSSLESEDYQTLILTREV
;
A
#
# COMPACT_ATOMS: atom_id res chain seq x y z
N MET A 1 16.04 -8.74 -1.08
CA MET A 1 15.48 -9.39 -2.29
C MET A 1 14.01 -9.03 -2.43
N PHE A 2 13.59 -8.63 -3.61
CA PHE A 2 12.17 -8.35 -3.92
C PHE A 2 11.52 -9.59 -4.54
N ARG A 3 10.39 -10.03 -3.99
CA ARG A 3 9.67 -11.21 -4.48
C ARG A 3 8.18 -11.14 -4.18
N LYS A 4 7.38 -11.93 -4.88
CA LYS A 4 5.96 -12.09 -4.57
C LYS A 4 5.80 -12.78 -3.21
N ALA A 5 4.85 -12.33 -2.41
CA ALA A 5 4.52 -12.96 -1.13
C ALA A 5 3.84 -14.32 -1.33
N VAL A 6 4.05 -15.20 -0.38
CA VAL A 6 3.43 -16.54 -0.32
C VAL A 6 2.71 -16.72 1.02
N GLU A 7 1.92 -17.76 1.16
CA GLU A 7 1.12 -18.02 2.36
C GLU A 7 1.96 -18.05 3.65
N ALA A 8 3.18 -18.56 3.58
CA ALA A 8 4.09 -18.59 4.73
C ALA A 8 4.48 -17.17 5.24
N ASP A 9 4.34 -16.14 4.42
CA ASP A 9 4.65 -14.75 4.79
C ASP A 9 3.50 -14.06 5.53
N VAL A 10 2.30 -14.64 5.53
CA VAL A 10 1.09 -14.01 6.08
C VAL A 10 1.27 -13.52 7.53
N PRO A 11 1.86 -14.28 8.46
CA PRO A 11 2.06 -13.78 9.83
C PRO A 11 2.92 -12.51 9.89
N VAL A 12 3.94 -12.41 9.04
CA VAL A 12 4.81 -11.21 8.97
C VAL A 12 4.09 -10.06 8.29
N LEU A 13 3.35 -10.33 7.22
CA LEU A 13 2.51 -9.32 6.54
C LEU A 13 1.48 -8.73 7.50
N GLU A 14 0.74 -9.55 8.23
CA GLU A 14 -0.22 -9.10 9.22
C GLU A 14 0.43 -8.17 10.25
N LYS A 15 1.57 -8.58 10.79
CA LYS A 15 2.30 -7.78 11.75
C LYS A 15 2.72 -6.42 11.19
N ILE A 16 3.35 -6.40 10.01
CA ILE A 16 3.81 -5.15 9.38
C ILE A 16 2.62 -4.23 9.08
N LEU A 17 1.57 -4.76 8.48
CA LEU A 17 0.39 -3.98 8.08
C LEU A 17 -0.34 -3.39 9.29
N THR A 18 -0.57 -4.18 10.33
CA THR A 18 -1.28 -3.72 11.52
C THR A 18 -0.46 -2.72 12.33
N GLU A 19 0.82 -2.97 12.57
CA GLU A 19 1.70 -2.06 13.29
C GLU A 19 1.92 -0.76 12.52
N ALA A 20 2.15 -0.83 11.20
CA ALA A 20 2.32 0.34 10.36
C ALA A 20 1.06 1.19 10.31
N TRP A 21 -0.12 0.59 10.21
CA TRP A 21 -1.40 1.30 10.23
C TRP A 21 -1.62 2.03 11.54
N ARG A 22 -1.45 1.35 12.67
CA ARG A 22 -1.60 1.97 14.00
C ARG A 22 -0.64 3.13 14.18
N GLN A 23 0.63 2.95 13.84
CA GLN A 23 1.63 3.99 14.00
C GLN A 23 1.41 5.18 13.05
N THR A 24 1.06 4.93 11.79
CA THR A 24 0.89 5.98 10.78
C THR A 24 -0.33 6.84 11.07
N TYR A 25 -1.44 6.25 11.52
CA TYR A 25 -2.74 6.91 11.57
C TYR A 25 -3.23 7.26 12.97
N GLN A 26 -2.47 6.95 14.02
CA GLN A 26 -2.87 7.21 15.42
C GLN A 26 -3.25 8.68 15.72
N LYS A 27 -2.68 9.63 14.97
CA LYS A 27 -2.97 11.06 15.12
C LYS A 27 -3.98 11.60 14.10
N LEU A 28 -4.34 10.81 13.10
CA LEU A 28 -5.23 11.21 12.00
C LEU A 28 -6.63 10.63 12.16
N TYR A 29 -6.75 9.45 12.71
CA TYR A 29 -7.98 8.70 12.82
C TYR A 29 -8.27 8.30 14.25
N THR A 30 -9.55 8.04 14.54
CA THR A 30 -9.94 7.44 15.82
C THR A 30 -9.41 6.00 15.92
N THR A 31 -9.17 5.54 17.13
CA THR A 31 -8.79 4.13 17.38
C THR A 31 -9.85 3.18 16.82
N ALA A 32 -11.13 3.50 16.97
CA ALA A 32 -12.22 2.68 16.43
C ALA A 32 -12.15 2.54 14.90
N TYR A 33 -11.85 3.63 14.17
CA TYR A 33 -11.67 3.59 12.72
C TYR A 33 -10.46 2.73 12.31
N ILE A 34 -9.31 2.94 12.97
CA ILE A 34 -8.08 2.18 12.69
C ILE A 34 -8.32 0.68 12.90
N GLU A 35 -8.88 0.27 14.03
CA GLU A 35 -9.10 -1.15 14.33
C GLU A 35 -10.16 -1.78 13.39
N ARG A 36 -11.18 -1.03 12.99
CA ARG A 36 -12.16 -1.50 12.00
C ARG A 36 -11.52 -1.77 10.64
N VAL A 37 -10.65 -0.88 10.16
CA VAL A 37 -9.93 -1.07 8.90
C VAL A 37 -8.99 -2.26 8.99
N ILE A 38 -8.24 -2.39 10.08
CA ILE A 38 -7.34 -3.54 10.30
C ILE A 38 -8.12 -4.86 10.30
N GLU A 39 -9.23 -4.93 11.01
CA GLU A 39 -10.07 -6.13 11.07
C GLU A 39 -10.65 -6.49 9.69
N GLU A 40 -11.04 -5.50 8.91
CA GLU A 40 -11.61 -5.71 7.57
C GLU A 40 -10.57 -6.13 6.54
N PHE A 41 -9.41 -5.47 6.50
CA PHE A 41 -8.45 -5.61 5.40
C PHE A 41 -7.22 -6.44 5.73
N TYR A 42 -6.82 -6.56 6.99
CA TYR A 42 -5.55 -7.17 7.38
C TYR A 42 -5.73 -8.37 8.34
N ASN A 43 -6.86 -9.04 8.26
CA ASN A 43 -7.07 -10.29 8.98
C ASN A 43 -6.41 -11.47 8.25
N PRO A 44 -5.98 -12.52 8.97
CA PRO A 44 -5.29 -13.66 8.37
C PRO A 44 -6.04 -14.35 7.23
N PRO A 45 -7.36 -14.67 7.32
CA PRO A 45 -8.07 -15.31 6.21
C PRO A 45 -8.04 -14.48 4.92
N ARG A 46 -8.20 -13.17 5.02
CA ARG A 46 -8.13 -12.28 3.87
C ARG A 46 -6.72 -12.20 3.29
N LEU A 47 -5.69 -12.10 4.12
CA LEU A 47 -4.30 -12.07 3.67
C LEU A 47 -3.92 -13.38 2.97
N ILE A 48 -4.37 -14.53 3.46
CA ILE A 48 -4.17 -15.83 2.79
C ILE A 48 -4.80 -15.80 1.40
N ASP A 49 -6.03 -15.33 1.28
CA ASP A 49 -6.69 -15.20 -0.03
C ASP A 49 -5.92 -14.26 -0.95
N GLU A 50 -5.47 -13.13 -0.47
CA GLU A 50 -4.76 -12.11 -1.24
C GLU A 50 -3.33 -12.50 -1.66
N VAL A 51 -2.70 -13.49 -1.02
CA VAL A 51 -1.40 -14.04 -1.46
C VAL A 51 -1.53 -15.30 -2.30
N THR A 52 -2.73 -15.84 -2.47
CA THR A 52 -2.99 -17.08 -3.22
C THR A 52 -3.88 -16.88 -4.46
N HIS A 53 -4.76 -15.88 -4.45
CA HIS A 53 -5.68 -15.61 -5.55
C HIS A 53 -5.42 -14.20 -6.14
N PHE A 54 -5.22 -14.16 -7.45
CA PHE A 54 -4.87 -12.94 -8.18
C PHE A 54 -5.88 -12.66 -9.28
N SER A 55 -6.06 -11.38 -9.57
CA SER A 55 -6.86 -10.90 -10.68
C SER A 55 -6.18 -9.68 -11.30
N LYS A 56 -6.82 -9.08 -12.32
CA LYS A 56 -6.33 -7.83 -12.88
C LYS A 56 -6.38 -6.69 -11.86
N ASP A 57 -7.43 -6.69 -11.03
CA ASP A 57 -7.61 -5.66 -9.99
C ASP A 57 -6.70 -5.88 -8.77
N TRP A 58 -6.19 -7.10 -8.59
CA TRP A 58 -5.30 -7.44 -7.49
C TRP A 58 -4.16 -8.37 -7.94
N SER A 59 -2.98 -7.81 -8.10
CA SER A 59 -1.78 -8.53 -8.55
C SER A 59 -1.08 -9.31 -7.42
N GLY A 60 -1.50 -9.12 -6.18
CA GLY A 60 -0.93 -9.74 -5.00
C GLY A 60 -0.01 -8.80 -4.21
N TYR A 61 0.42 -9.30 -3.06
CA TYR A 61 1.48 -8.67 -2.28
C TYR A 61 2.85 -9.06 -2.82
N TYR A 62 3.76 -8.09 -2.77
CA TYR A 62 5.20 -8.28 -2.96
C TYR A 62 5.91 -7.81 -1.70
N VAL A 63 6.97 -8.51 -1.33
CA VAL A 63 7.76 -8.22 -0.12
C VAL A 63 9.19 -7.89 -0.50
N TYR A 64 9.82 -7.06 0.33
CA TYR A 64 11.25 -6.80 0.25
C TYR A 64 11.94 -7.43 1.46
N GLU A 65 12.90 -8.29 1.18
CA GLU A 65 13.60 -9.10 2.16
C GLU A 65 15.06 -8.69 2.22
N VAL A 66 15.54 -8.40 3.42
CA VAL A 66 16.92 -7.99 3.71
C VAL A 66 17.41 -8.88 4.84
N GLU A 67 18.54 -9.58 4.65
CA GLU A 67 19.13 -10.47 5.64
C GLU A 67 18.08 -11.45 6.24
N ASP A 68 17.33 -12.12 5.35
CA ASP A 68 16.27 -13.10 5.70
C ASP A 68 15.11 -12.49 6.51
N LYS A 69 14.99 -11.16 6.58
CA LYS A 69 13.89 -10.45 7.24
C LYS A 69 13.07 -9.69 6.21
N ILE A 70 11.75 -9.87 6.23
CA ILE A 70 10.84 -9.02 5.46
C ILE A 70 10.75 -7.64 6.13
N VAL A 71 11.15 -6.60 5.40
CA VAL A 71 11.22 -5.22 5.89
C VAL A 71 10.05 -4.35 5.42
N GLY A 72 9.28 -4.82 4.48
CA GLY A 72 8.11 -4.10 3.96
C GLY A 72 7.40 -4.87 2.86
N CYS A 73 6.23 -4.35 2.49
CA CYS A 73 5.39 -4.93 1.46
C CYS A 73 4.73 -3.85 0.60
N ILE A 74 4.36 -4.25 -0.62
CA ILE A 74 3.60 -3.45 -1.56
C ILE A 74 2.58 -4.35 -2.27
N GLY A 75 1.43 -3.79 -2.61
CA GLY A 75 0.41 -4.49 -3.37
C GLY A 75 -0.45 -3.51 -4.15
N GLY A 76 -1.07 -4.01 -5.21
CA GLY A 76 -1.91 -3.21 -6.07
C GLY A 76 -2.42 -4.01 -7.26
N GLY A 77 -2.89 -3.33 -8.28
CA GLY A 77 -3.46 -3.94 -9.47
C GLY A 77 -3.58 -2.96 -10.61
N ILE A 78 -4.43 -3.29 -11.57
CA ILE A 78 -4.72 -2.44 -12.73
C ILE A 78 -6.11 -1.84 -12.56
N GLU A 79 -6.17 -0.53 -12.42
CA GLU A 79 -7.42 0.22 -12.23
C GLU A 79 -8.17 0.41 -13.55
N ALA A 80 -7.42 0.70 -14.62
CA ALA A 80 -7.94 0.90 -15.97
C ALA A 80 -6.85 0.55 -16.98
N GLN A 81 -7.20 0.52 -18.25
CA GLN A 81 -6.22 0.26 -19.31
C GLN A 81 -5.07 1.26 -19.23
N GLY A 82 -3.86 0.78 -19.09
CA GLY A 82 -2.65 1.59 -18.98
C GLY A 82 -2.45 2.28 -17.64
N VAL A 83 -3.33 2.05 -16.65
CA VAL A 83 -3.27 2.67 -15.33
C VAL A 83 -3.06 1.61 -14.25
N GLY A 84 -1.88 1.61 -13.66
CA GLY A 84 -1.57 0.79 -12.49
C GLY A 84 -1.89 1.54 -11.19
N SER A 85 -2.32 0.81 -10.17
CA SER A 85 -2.58 1.37 -8.83
C SER A 85 -1.76 0.67 -7.78
N VAL A 86 -1.29 1.46 -6.82
CA VAL A 86 -0.69 0.97 -5.57
C VAL A 86 -1.73 1.14 -4.47
N TYR A 87 -2.20 0.03 -3.91
CA TYR A 87 -3.19 0.04 -2.84
C TYR A 87 -2.57 -0.03 -1.45
N VAL A 88 -1.42 -0.67 -1.36
CA VAL A 88 -0.69 -0.93 -0.11
C VAL A 88 0.79 -0.67 -0.32
N LEU A 89 1.40 0.12 0.55
CA LEU A 89 2.85 0.27 0.66
C LEU A 89 3.19 0.59 2.11
N TYR A 90 3.69 -0.39 2.84
CA TYR A 90 4.06 -0.24 4.23
C TYR A 90 5.39 -0.91 4.53
N LEU A 91 6.13 -0.29 5.45
CA LEU A 91 7.38 -0.82 5.98
C LEU A 91 7.18 -1.27 7.44
N ASP A 92 7.98 -2.24 7.87
CA ASP A 92 8.19 -2.48 9.30
C ASP A 92 8.58 -1.14 9.93
N PRO A 93 7.88 -0.68 10.98
CA PRO A 93 8.16 0.61 11.61
C PRO A 93 9.61 0.80 12.04
N THR A 94 10.32 -0.29 12.34
CA THR A 94 11.74 -0.27 12.74
C THR A 94 12.70 -0.09 11.55
N GLU A 95 12.21 -0.24 10.32
CA GLU A 95 13.01 -0.26 9.09
C GLU A 95 12.83 1.00 8.21
N LYS A 96 12.26 2.05 8.76
CA LYS A 96 12.02 3.31 8.04
C LYS A 96 13.31 4.08 7.75
N ARG A 97 13.25 4.94 6.72
CA ARG A 97 14.34 5.86 6.30
C ARG A 97 15.61 5.18 5.78
N LYS A 98 15.51 3.92 5.36
CA LYS A 98 16.60 3.16 4.72
C LYS A 98 16.46 3.04 3.20
N GLY A 99 15.47 3.72 2.61
CA GLY A 99 15.21 3.69 1.17
C GLY A 99 14.39 2.50 0.68
N TYR A 100 13.93 1.63 1.56
CA TYR A 100 13.19 0.41 1.16
C TYR A 100 11.84 0.71 0.51
N GLY A 101 11.16 1.79 0.93
CA GLY A 101 9.90 2.20 0.30
C GLY A 101 10.07 2.58 -1.17
N SER A 102 11.14 3.31 -1.49
CA SER A 102 11.46 3.66 -2.88
C SER A 102 11.82 2.43 -3.70
N GLN A 103 12.54 1.48 -3.12
CA GLN A 103 12.89 0.23 -3.80
C GLN A 103 11.65 -0.63 -4.07
N LEU A 104 10.77 -0.80 -3.08
CA LEU A 104 9.49 -1.49 -3.26
C LEU A 104 8.66 -0.87 -4.38
N LEU A 105 8.48 0.45 -4.35
CA LEU A 105 7.69 1.15 -5.35
C LEU A 105 8.31 1.01 -6.76
N ASN A 106 9.61 1.18 -6.89
CA ASN A 106 10.29 1.05 -8.18
C ASN A 106 10.19 -0.37 -8.76
N HIS A 107 10.43 -1.39 -7.95
CA HIS A 107 10.29 -2.78 -8.39
C HIS A 107 8.85 -3.11 -8.81
N PHE A 108 7.87 -2.70 -8.02
CA PHE A 108 6.46 -2.93 -8.33
C PHE A 108 6.04 -2.20 -9.61
N THR A 109 6.49 -0.97 -9.80
CA THR A 109 6.25 -0.21 -11.04
C THR A 109 6.81 -0.94 -12.26
N MET A 110 8.03 -1.49 -12.15
CA MET A 110 8.62 -2.28 -13.23
C MET A 110 7.78 -3.50 -13.57
N ILE A 111 7.26 -4.21 -12.57
CA ILE A 111 6.38 -5.36 -12.78
C ILE A 111 5.12 -4.92 -13.50
N GLN A 112 4.42 -3.90 -13.04
CA GLN A 112 3.21 -3.39 -13.69
C GLN A 112 3.46 -2.93 -15.14
N LYS A 113 4.62 -2.32 -15.41
CA LYS A 113 5.01 -1.95 -16.79
C LYS A 113 5.25 -3.16 -17.67
N GLN A 114 5.97 -4.15 -17.18
CA GLN A 114 6.36 -5.32 -17.95
C GLN A 114 5.18 -6.28 -18.20
N THR A 115 4.30 -6.44 -17.23
CA THR A 115 3.19 -7.40 -17.32
C THR A 115 1.92 -6.80 -17.94
N GLU A 116 1.65 -5.52 -17.69
CA GLU A 116 0.39 -4.87 -18.05
C GLU A 116 0.56 -3.63 -18.94
N GLY A 117 1.80 -3.21 -19.20
CA GLY A 117 2.09 -2.08 -20.09
C GLY A 117 1.53 -0.75 -19.59
N ILE A 118 1.55 -0.50 -18.28
CA ILE A 118 1.06 0.76 -17.74
C ILE A 118 1.91 1.95 -18.20
N SER A 119 1.26 3.10 -18.39
CA SER A 119 1.89 4.39 -18.63
C SER A 119 1.64 5.41 -17.51
N THR A 120 0.67 5.12 -16.67
CA THR A 120 0.30 5.96 -15.52
C THR A 120 0.17 5.09 -14.28
N GLN A 121 0.55 5.63 -13.13
CA GLN A 121 0.40 4.97 -11.84
C GLN A 121 -0.32 5.88 -10.86
N THR A 122 -1.25 5.34 -10.10
CA THR A 122 -2.03 6.05 -9.08
C THR A 122 -1.79 5.49 -7.68
N VAL A 123 -2.00 6.32 -6.69
CA VAL A 123 -1.99 5.95 -5.27
C VAL A 123 -2.99 6.80 -4.51
N SER A 124 -3.62 6.20 -3.49
CA SER A 124 -4.52 6.91 -2.56
C SER A 124 -3.79 7.16 -1.24
N VAL A 125 -3.74 8.40 -0.79
CA VAL A 125 -3.04 8.81 0.43
C VAL A 125 -3.97 9.62 1.32
N ALA A 126 -4.01 9.34 2.61
CA ALA A 126 -4.78 10.13 3.57
C ALA A 126 -4.35 11.62 3.52
N GLU A 127 -5.31 12.54 3.52
CA GLU A 127 -5.08 13.97 3.31
C GLU A 127 -3.98 14.57 4.20
N HIS A 128 -3.87 14.13 5.44
CA HIS A 128 -2.90 14.68 6.40
C HIS A 128 -1.76 13.71 6.73
N ASN A 129 -1.52 12.72 5.88
CA ASN A 129 -0.42 11.78 6.09
C ASN A 129 0.92 12.44 5.80
N GLN A 130 1.53 13.01 6.84
CA GLN A 130 2.81 13.74 6.78
C GLN A 130 4.02 12.86 6.41
N MET A 131 3.87 11.53 6.46
CA MET A 131 4.93 10.60 6.05
C MET A 131 4.75 10.14 4.60
N GLY A 132 3.52 9.84 4.20
CA GLY A 132 3.21 9.33 2.87
C GLY A 132 3.27 10.41 1.80
N LEU A 133 2.65 11.58 2.03
CA LEU A 133 2.59 12.63 1.01
C LEU A 133 3.96 13.11 0.54
N PRO A 134 4.93 13.49 1.41
CA PRO A 134 6.26 13.87 0.96
C PRO A 134 6.99 12.77 0.20
N PHE A 135 6.82 11.52 0.61
CA PHE A 135 7.39 10.36 -0.07
C PHE A 135 6.88 10.25 -1.50
N TYR A 136 5.56 10.29 -1.71
CA TYR A 136 4.98 10.17 -3.05
C TYR A 136 5.30 11.39 -3.93
N TYR A 137 5.32 12.61 -3.39
CA TYR A 137 5.75 13.78 -4.15
C TYR A 137 7.20 13.64 -4.63
N LYS A 138 8.09 13.17 -3.76
CA LYS A 138 9.49 12.87 -4.13
C LYS A 138 9.59 11.80 -5.21
N MET A 139 8.67 10.84 -5.23
CA MET A 139 8.60 9.79 -6.25
C MET A 139 7.93 10.24 -7.56
N GLY A 140 7.59 11.52 -7.68
CA GLY A 140 7.06 12.12 -8.90
C GLY A 140 5.54 12.14 -9.02
N PHE A 141 4.83 11.76 -7.97
CA PHE A 141 3.36 11.85 -7.95
C PHE A 141 2.90 13.29 -7.75
N VAL A 142 1.77 13.62 -8.34
CA VAL A 142 1.07 14.90 -8.17
C VAL A 142 -0.39 14.65 -7.83
N GLU A 143 -1.02 15.59 -7.16
CA GLU A 143 -2.44 15.48 -6.79
C GLU A 143 -3.33 15.54 -8.03
N LYS A 144 -4.26 14.59 -8.14
CA LYS A 144 -5.27 14.53 -9.18
C LYS A 144 -6.64 14.96 -8.68
N MET A 145 -7.06 14.43 -7.54
CA MET A 145 -8.35 14.71 -6.93
C MET A 145 -8.36 14.35 -5.44
N LYS A 146 -9.40 14.82 -4.76
CA LYS A 146 -9.70 14.52 -3.37
C LYS A 146 -11.07 13.87 -3.27
N GLN A 147 -11.20 12.87 -2.44
CA GLN A 147 -12.45 12.16 -2.22
C GLN A 147 -12.58 11.69 -0.77
N LYS A 148 -13.80 11.37 -0.36
CA LYS A 148 -14.03 10.76 0.96
C LYS A 148 -13.37 9.37 1.00
N SER A 149 -12.72 9.04 2.12
CA SER A 149 -12.09 7.74 2.32
C SER A 149 -13.13 6.62 2.28
N ARG A 150 -12.87 5.54 1.54
CA ARG A 150 -13.84 4.45 1.30
C ARG A 150 -14.35 3.78 2.56
N SER A 151 -13.49 3.65 3.58
CA SER A 151 -13.83 3.01 4.85
C SER A 151 -14.45 3.98 5.87
N SER A 152 -14.65 5.25 5.53
CA SER A 152 -15.31 6.23 6.40
C SER A 152 -16.80 5.94 6.51
N LEU A 153 -17.33 5.97 7.73
CA LEU A 153 -18.75 5.99 7.99
C LEU A 153 -19.35 7.35 7.58
N GLU A 154 -20.69 7.42 7.46
CA GLU A 154 -21.36 8.67 7.10
C GLU A 154 -21.05 9.81 8.09
N SER A 155 -20.89 9.49 9.38
CA SER A 155 -20.52 10.41 10.44
C SER A 155 -19.04 10.80 10.47
N GLU A 156 -18.19 10.13 9.69
CA GLU A 156 -16.75 10.38 9.60
C GLU A 156 -16.44 11.19 8.35
N ASP A 157 -15.59 12.20 8.47
CA ASP A 157 -15.20 13.07 7.34
C ASP A 157 -13.70 12.91 7.02
N TYR A 158 -13.28 11.68 6.83
CA TYR A 158 -11.91 11.39 6.42
C TYR A 158 -11.77 11.49 4.90
N GLN A 159 -10.77 12.25 4.46
CA GLN A 159 -10.50 12.53 3.06
C GLN A 159 -9.24 11.82 2.59
N THR A 160 -9.25 11.40 1.34
CA THR A 160 -8.12 10.77 0.65
C THR A 160 -7.76 11.58 -0.58
N LEU A 161 -6.47 11.82 -0.77
CA LEU A 161 -5.93 12.40 -1.99
C LEU A 161 -5.57 11.27 -2.96
N ILE A 162 -6.02 11.40 -4.18
CA ILE A 162 -5.60 10.54 -5.28
C ILE A 162 -4.42 11.23 -5.97
N LEU A 163 -3.28 10.59 -5.94
CA LEU A 163 -2.06 11.07 -6.60
C LEU A 163 -1.80 10.23 -7.84
N THR A 164 -1.19 10.85 -8.85
CA THR A 164 -0.86 10.19 -10.12
C THR A 164 0.52 10.58 -10.61
N ARG A 165 1.16 9.69 -11.38
CA ARG A 165 2.40 9.98 -12.10
C ARG A 165 2.45 9.24 -13.43
N GLU A 166 3.22 9.76 -14.37
CA GLU A 166 3.63 9.01 -15.57
C GLU A 166 4.80 8.06 -15.22
N VAL A 167 4.84 6.90 -15.87
CA VAL A 167 5.85 5.87 -15.63
C VAL A 167 6.41 5.25 -16.91
#